data_dc0a7d0fd424e90ad6c94cabfb1b9393
#
_entry.id   dc0a7d0fd424e90ad6c94cabfb1b9393
#
_cell.length_a   1.000
_cell.length_b   1.000
_cell.length_c   1.000
_cell.angle_alpha   90.00
_cell.angle_beta   90.00
_cell.angle_gamma   90.00
#
_symmetry.space_group_name_H-M   'P 1'
#
loop_
_entity.id
_entity.type
_entity.pdbx_description
1 polymer ?
#
loop_
_entity_poly.entity_id
_entity_poly.type
_entity_poly.pdbx_seq_one_letter_code
_entity_poly.pdbx_strand_id
1 'polypeptide(L)'
;ASKFKDTTKADDGFNVPLVNWKLSGKRVMTMSWVEGIPIGDIKSLENSGHDKIILGERVLQLFLNHALRDGYFHGDMHQGNLKVTSDGEIIAYDFGIMGYIDEYTRRVYAEILYGFIKRDYKRVAEVHFEAGYVPMDRDVEDFTNALRAVGEPIFGMDAANISMGKLLTYLFEVTERFGMETRTELILLQRTMVVVEGVARSLNPTINIWKTAQPIVESYIRKSIGPKAIFKDIADTARVISRFGPRLPNLVENILINHSKKEEKKATGLTKLSYLSVAIVSAFLGALAANLLFNF
;
A
#
# COMPACT_ATOMS: atom_id res chain seq x y z
N ALA A 1 17.86 -2.50 6.66
CA ALA A 1 18.87 -1.68 5.96
C ALA A 1 19.23 -2.30 4.60
N SER A 2 19.94 -3.44 4.52
CA SER A 2 20.47 -3.98 3.25
C SER A 2 19.41 -4.21 2.19
N LYS A 3 18.30 -4.90 2.53
CA LYS A 3 17.18 -5.08 1.60
C LYS A 3 16.62 -3.74 1.09
N PHE A 4 16.50 -2.75 1.97
CA PHE A 4 16.00 -1.43 1.61
C PHE A 4 16.95 -0.70 0.67
N LYS A 5 18.28 -0.77 0.95
CA LYS A 5 19.30 -0.24 0.05
C LYS A 5 19.22 -0.86 -1.36
N ASP A 6 19.06 -2.18 -1.45
CA ASP A 6 18.96 -2.86 -2.75
C ASP A 6 17.69 -2.43 -3.50
N THR A 7 16.56 -2.28 -2.77
CA THR A 7 15.28 -1.87 -3.35
C THR A 7 15.31 -0.43 -3.87
N THR A 8 15.98 0.48 -3.15
CA THR A 8 16.02 1.92 -3.44
C THR A 8 17.25 2.35 -4.25
N LYS A 9 18.06 1.38 -4.74
CA LYS A 9 19.32 1.65 -5.44
C LYS A 9 19.19 2.57 -6.67
N ALA A 10 18.03 2.58 -7.32
CA ALA A 10 17.76 3.39 -8.51
C ALA A 10 17.05 4.72 -8.19
N ASP A 11 16.88 5.07 -6.93
CA ASP A 11 16.19 6.30 -6.52
C ASP A 11 17.18 7.47 -6.48
N ASP A 12 17.02 8.39 -7.41
CA ASP A 12 17.82 9.61 -7.42
C ASP A 12 17.56 10.46 -6.17
N GLY A 13 18.64 10.90 -5.55
CA GLY A 13 18.59 11.76 -4.37
C GLY A 13 18.14 11.05 -3.08
N PHE A 14 18.24 9.71 -3.04
CA PHE A 14 18.06 8.93 -1.83
C PHE A 14 19.15 7.88 -1.64
N ASN A 15 19.57 7.69 -0.39
CA ASN A 15 20.59 6.70 -0.08
C ASN A 15 20.35 6.01 1.26
N VAL A 16 20.98 4.87 1.44
CA VAL A 16 20.96 4.04 2.65
C VAL A 16 22.40 3.61 2.97
N PRO A 17 22.87 3.72 4.21
CA PRO A 17 24.22 3.35 4.57
C PRO A 17 24.48 1.85 4.36
N LEU A 18 25.72 1.51 4.04
CA LEU A 18 26.15 0.12 3.87
C LEU A 18 26.27 -0.57 5.24
N VAL A 19 25.65 -1.75 5.36
CA VAL A 19 25.83 -2.60 6.55
C VAL A 19 27.15 -3.33 6.48
N ASN A 20 27.96 -3.21 7.50
CA ASN A 20 29.18 -4.02 7.66
C ASN A 20 28.82 -5.32 8.37
N TRP A 21 28.57 -6.36 7.59
CA TRP A 21 28.18 -7.68 8.10
C TRP A 21 29.25 -8.37 8.96
N LYS A 22 30.53 -8.06 8.72
CA LYS A 22 31.65 -8.63 9.51
C LYS A 22 31.69 -8.07 10.94
N LEU A 23 31.23 -6.83 11.11
CA LEU A 23 31.18 -6.13 12.39
C LEU A 23 29.76 -6.10 12.98
N SER A 24 28.81 -6.78 12.35
CA SER A 24 27.42 -6.86 12.81
C SER A 24 27.14 -8.23 13.41
N GLY A 25 26.28 -8.25 14.43
CA GLY A 25 25.88 -9.45 15.11
C GLY A 25 24.43 -9.37 15.60
N LYS A 26 24.01 -10.35 16.38
CA LYS A 26 22.61 -10.50 16.81
C LYS A 26 22.03 -9.28 17.53
N ARG A 27 22.88 -8.50 18.23
CA ARG A 27 22.45 -7.34 19.05
C ARG A 27 23.11 -6.02 18.64
N VAL A 28 23.98 -6.03 17.64
CA VAL A 28 24.72 -4.85 17.17
C VAL A 28 24.70 -4.84 15.65
N MET A 29 24.28 -3.74 15.06
CA MET A 29 24.37 -3.48 13.64
C MET A 29 25.40 -2.36 13.42
N THR A 30 26.43 -2.67 12.63
CA THR A 30 27.45 -1.70 12.21
C THR A 30 27.20 -1.30 10.77
N MET A 31 27.17 0.00 10.51
CA MET A 31 26.99 0.53 9.15
C MET A 31 27.99 1.65 8.85
N SER A 32 28.13 2.03 7.60
CA SER A 32 28.93 3.17 7.19
C SER A 32 28.44 4.43 7.88
N TRP A 33 29.39 5.30 8.26
CA TRP A 33 29.05 6.60 8.85
C TRP A 33 28.26 7.44 7.84
N VAL A 34 27.26 8.15 8.33
CA VAL A 34 26.41 9.05 7.54
C VAL A 34 26.78 10.49 7.87
N GLU A 35 27.42 11.16 6.94
CA GLU A 35 27.64 12.59 6.99
C GLU A 35 26.45 13.32 6.37
N GLY A 36 26.14 14.50 6.90
CA GLY A 36 25.05 15.33 6.42
C GLY A 36 24.34 16.10 7.51
N ILE A 37 23.54 17.06 7.10
CA ILE A 37 22.76 17.94 7.97
C ILE A 37 21.48 17.20 8.35
N PRO A 38 21.10 17.13 9.66
CA PRO A 38 19.80 16.61 10.03
C PRO A 38 18.68 17.34 9.29
N ILE A 39 17.73 16.62 8.73
CA ILE A 39 16.67 17.21 7.87
C ILE A 39 15.79 18.22 8.64
N GLY A 40 15.74 18.10 9.97
CA GLY A 40 15.04 19.04 10.85
C GLY A 40 15.81 20.34 11.16
N ASP A 41 17.10 20.41 10.81
CA ASP A 41 17.90 21.63 11.00
C ASP A 41 17.77 22.56 9.79
N ILE A 42 16.62 23.23 9.73
CA ILE A 42 16.25 24.10 8.61
C ILE A 42 17.29 25.21 8.37
N LYS A 43 17.84 25.79 9.45
CA LYS A 43 18.81 26.87 9.33
C LYS A 43 20.11 26.40 8.68
N SER A 44 20.63 25.24 9.09
CA SER A 44 21.84 24.68 8.50
C SER A 44 21.62 24.27 7.06
N LEU A 45 20.43 23.76 6.71
CA LEU A 45 20.07 23.44 5.31
C LEU A 45 20.06 24.69 4.43
N GLU A 46 19.44 25.78 4.88
CA GLU A 46 19.41 27.06 4.16
C GLU A 46 20.82 27.64 3.99
N ASN A 47 21.63 27.64 5.05
CA ASN A 47 23.01 28.14 5.02
C ASN A 47 23.92 27.33 4.06
N SER A 48 23.59 26.06 3.86
CA SER A 48 24.33 25.17 2.93
C SER A 48 23.80 25.23 1.50
N GLY A 49 22.83 26.12 1.21
CA GLY A 49 22.28 26.33 -0.12
C GLY A 49 21.29 25.28 -0.60
N HIS A 50 20.79 24.43 0.32
CA HIS A 50 19.77 23.43 -0.03
C HIS A 50 18.38 24.05 -0.15
N ASP A 51 17.67 23.72 -1.23
CA ASP A 51 16.28 24.12 -1.43
C ASP A 51 15.35 23.23 -0.58
N LYS A 52 14.88 23.80 0.52
CA LYS A 52 13.98 23.10 1.45
C LYS A 52 12.62 22.75 0.84
N ILE A 53 12.13 23.51 -0.14
CA ILE A 53 10.87 23.23 -0.83
C ILE A 53 11.01 21.92 -1.61
N ILE A 54 12.09 21.80 -2.39
CA ILE A 54 12.42 20.58 -3.14
C ILE A 54 12.63 19.39 -2.20
N LEU A 55 13.34 19.60 -1.09
CA LEU A 55 13.56 18.54 -0.09
C LEU A 55 12.23 18.07 0.51
N GLY A 56 11.31 18.97 0.86
CA GLY A 56 10.00 18.62 1.40
C GLY A 56 9.15 17.78 0.43
N GLU A 57 9.13 18.18 -0.85
CA GLU A 57 8.45 17.40 -1.90
C GLU A 57 9.12 16.03 -2.09
N ARG A 58 10.45 15.97 -2.08
CA ARG A 58 11.22 14.73 -2.26
C ARG A 58 10.97 13.72 -1.14
N VAL A 59 10.91 14.15 0.13
CA VAL A 59 10.60 13.24 1.26
C VAL A 59 9.26 12.54 1.04
N LEU A 60 8.24 13.29 0.64
CA LEU A 60 6.93 12.73 0.36
C LEU A 60 6.94 11.79 -0.84
N GLN A 61 7.60 12.19 -1.94
CA GLN A 61 7.70 11.39 -3.16
C GLN A 61 8.45 10.08 -2.92
N LEU A 62 9.56 10.10 -2.18
CA LEU A 62 10.31 8.91 -1.80
C LEU A 62 9.45 7.93 -1.02
N PHE A 63 8.76 8.42 0.03
CA PHE A 63 7.86 7.57 0.82
C PHE A 63 6.80 6.89 -0.06
N LEU A 64 6.12 7.66 -0.91
CA LEU A 64 5.07 7.11 -1.79
C LEU A 64 5.63 6.11 -2.82
N ASN A 65 6.81 6.38 -3.37
CA ASN A 65 7.46 5.44 -4.28
C ASN A 65 7.81 4.13 -3.57
N HIS A 66 8.41 4.19 -2.39
CA HIS A 66 8.76 3.01 -1.61
C HIS A 66 7.51 2.22 -1.20
N ALA A 67 6.43 2.90 -0.82
CA ALA A 67 5.18 2.25 -0.43
C ALA A 67 4.44 1.63 -1.62
N LEU A 68 4.24 2.38 -2.71
CA LEU A 68 3.44 1.92 -3.85
C LEU A 68 4.26 1.10 -4.85
N ARG A 69 5.41 1.61 -5.31
CA ARG A 69 6.25 0.92 -6.31
C ARG A 69 6.87 -0.34 -5.73
N ASP A 70 7.50 -0.22 -4.56
CA ASP A 70 8.31 -1.29 -4.00
C ASP A 70 7.54 -2.17 -3.01
N GLY A 71 6.52 -1.61 -2.36
CA GLY A 71 5.80 -2.27 -1.27
C GLY A 71 6.65 -2.52 -0.03
N TYR A 72 7.81 -1.90 0.04
CA TYR A 72 8.74 -2.00 1.16
C TYR A 72 9.25 -0.61 1.51
N PHE A 73 8.83 -0.08 2.65
CA PHE A 73 9.03 1.30 3.02
C PHE A 73 9.54 1.45 4.46
N HIS A 74 10.20 2.56 4.71
CA HIS A 74 10.62 2.95 6.05
C HIS A 74 9.39 3.38 6.85
N GLY A 75 9.13 2.70 7.96
CA GLY A 75 7.92 2.92 8.79
C GLY A 75 8.06 4.03 9.82
N ASP A 76 9.21 4.72 9.88
CA ASP A 76 9.49 5.77 10.88
C ASP A 76 10.36 6.89 10.28
N MET A 77 9.87 7.56 9.26
CA MET A 77 10.57 8.63 8.53
C MET A 77 10.52 9.99 9.25
N HIS A 78 10.69 10.00 10.56
CA HIS A 78 10.74 11.26 11.28
C HIS A 78 12.08 12.00 11.06
N GLN A 79 12.10 13.31 11.28
CA GLN A 79 13.27 14.15 11.02
C GLN A 79 14.57 13.72 11.71
N GLY A 80 14.46 12.97 12.82
CA GLY A 80 15.62 12.42 13.54
C GLY A 80 16.26 11.22 12.86
N ASN A 81 15.62 10.59 11.89
CA ASN A 81 16.10 9.42 11.14
C ASN A 81 16.59 9.78 9.72
N LEU A 82 16.57 11.07 9.36
CA LEU A 82 16.91 11.54 8.02
C LEU A 82 17.98 12.62 8.07
N LYS A 83 18.95 12.54 7.17
CA LYS A 83 19.96 13.58 6.92
C LYS A 83 19.98 13.96 5.45
N VAL A 84 20.48 15.15 5.17
CA VAL A 84 20.73 15.66 3.81
C VAL A 84 22.24 15.80 3.62
N THR A 85 22.79 15.15 2.59
CA THR A 85 24.22 15.24 2.23
C THR A 85 24.56 16.58 1.62
N SER A 86 25.86 16.86 1.43
CA SER A 86 26.35 18.02 0.67
C SER A 86 25.77 18.09 -0.76
N ASP A 87 25.48 16.96 -1.38
CA ASP A 87 24.98 16.86 -2.74
C ASP A 87 23.43 16.91 -2.80
N GLY A 88 22.77 17.10 -1.64
CA GLY A 88 21.33 17.21 -1.53
C GLY A 88 20.59 15.86 -1.54
N GLU A 89 21.28 14.72 -1.37
CA GLU A 89 20.64 13.43 -1.20
C GLU A 89 20.06 13.28 0.20
N ILE A 90 18.91 12.67 0.31
CA ILE A 90 18.30 12.29 1.60
C ILE A 90 18.83 10.91 1.99
N ILE A 91 19.37 10.78 3.20
CA ILE A 91 19.81 9.49 3.75
C ILE A 91 18.96 9.12 4.96
N ALA A 92 18.37 7.92 4.94
CA ALA A 92 17.77 7.29 6.10
C ALA A 92 18.80 6.37 6.78
N TYR A 93 18.86 6.36 8.12
CA TYR A 93 19.88 5.62 8.85
C TYR A 93 19.39 4.84 10.08
N ASP A 94 18.13 4.91 10.46
CA ASP A 94 17.52 4.02 11.44
C ASP A 94 16.42 3.16 10.76
N PHE A 95 16.56 1.85 10.83
CA PHE A 95 15.68 0.89 10.16
C PHE A 95 14.97 -0.03 11.17
N GLY A 96 14.73 0.47 12.37
CA GLY A 96 14.04 -0.26 13.43
C GLY A 96 12.61 -0.64 13.06
N ILE A 97 11.94 0.19 12.27
CA ILE A 97 10.56 -0.03 11.81
C ILE A 97 10.51 0.02 10.29
N MET A 98 10.20 -1.13 9.67
CA MET A 98 10.02 -1.25 8.23
C MET A 98 8.63 -1.79 7.93
N GLY A 99 7.96 -1.21 6.93
CA GLY A 99 6.66 -1.67 6.46
C GLY A 99 6.78 -2.51 5.20
N TYR A 100 5.87 -3.48 5.06
CA TYR A 100 5.71 -4.28 3.85
C TYR A 100 4.24 -4.35 3.45
N ILE A 101 3.97 -4.12 2.18
CA ILE A 101 2.65 -4.21 1.58
C ILE A 101 2.76 -5.11 0.35
N ASP A 102 1.91 -6.14 0.28
CA ASP A 102 1.83 -7.03 -0.88
C ASP A 102 1.28 -6.29 -2.13
N GLU A 103 1.43 -6.90 -3.29
CA GLU A 103 1.07 -6.28 -4.57
C GLU A 103 -0.43 -5.98 -4.67
N TYR A 104 -1.29 -6.87 -4.16
CA TYR A 104 -2.74 -6.66 -4.17
C TYR A 104 -3.12 -5.45 -3.32
N THR A 105 -2.64 -5.40 -2.08
CA THR A 105 -2.91 -4.28 -1.15
C THR A 105 -2.38 -2.94 -1.71
N ARG A 106 -1.22 -2.93 -2.38
CA ARG A 106 -0.70 -1.73 -3.06
C ARG A 106 -1.63 -1.23 -4.16
N ARG A 107 -2.17 -2.14 -4.98
CA ARG A 107 -3.12 -1.79 -6.05
C ARG A 107 -4.39 -1.18 -5.47
N VAL A 108 -4.99 -1.83 -4.47
CA VAL A 108 -6.17 -1.34 -3.77
C VAL A 108 -5.93 0.05 -3.18
N TYR A 109 -4.80 0.22 -2.47
CA TYR A 109 -4.47 1.50 -1.85
C TYR A 109 -4.25 2.61 -2.88
N ALA A 110 -3.57 2.30 -3.99
CA ALA A 110 -3.37 3.26 -5.08
C ALA A 110 -4.69 3.66 -5.76
N GLU A 111 -5.62 2.73 -5.96
CA GLU A 111 -6.96 3.03 -6.50
C GLU A 111 -7.75 3.93 -5.55
N ILE A 112 -7.70 3.67 -4.25
CA ILE A 112 -8.31 4.51 -3.23
C ILE A 112 -7.74 5.93 -3.29
N LEU A 113 -6.41 6.09 -3.27
CA LEU A 113 -5.75 7.40 -3.36
C LEU A 113 -6.10 8.11 -4.67
N TYR A 114 -6.09 7.39 -5.79
CA TYR A 114 -6.44 7.93 -7.10
C TYR A 114 -7.89 8.40 -7.16
N GLY A 115 -8.81 7.61 -6.62
CA GLY A 115 -10.23 7.97 -6.52
C GLY A 115 -10.43 9.23 -5.69
N PHE A 116 -9.74 9.37 -4.55
CA PHE A 116 -9.76 10.62 -3.78
C PHE A 116 -9.20 11.80 -4.59
N ILE A 117 -8.04 11.66 -5.25
CA ILE A 117 -7.45 12.70 -6.11
C ILE A 117 -8.43 13.14 -7.21
N LYS A 118 -9.18 12.20 -7.81
CA LYS A 118 -10.17 12.46 -8.87
C LYS A 118 -11.54 12.83 -8.33
N ARG A 119 -11.78 12.82 -7.02
CA ARG A 119 -13.07 13.00 -6.35
C ARG A 119 -14.12 11.95 -6.78
N ASP A 120 -13.68 10.79 -7.19
CA ASP A 120 -14.55 9.66 -7.53
C ASP A 120 -14.82 8.80 -6.29
N TYR A 121 -15.61 9.35 -5.38
CA TYR A 121 -15.92 8.69 -4.10
C TYR A 121 -16.71 7.40 -4.28
N LYS A 122 -17.48 7.28 -5.37
CA LYS A 122 -18.17 6.03 -5.68
C LYS A 122 -17.17 4.92 -5.98
N ARG A 123 -16.18 5.19 -6.85
CA ARG A 123 -15.14 4.20 -7.14
C ARG A 123 -14.32 3.87 -5.89
N VAL A 124 -14.02 4.87 -5.03
CA VAL A 124 -13.35 4.62 -3.75
C VAL A 124 -14.16 3.65 -2.89
N ALA A 125 -15.48 3.85 -2.78
CA ALA A 125 -16.35 2.96 -2.03
C ALA A 125 -16.35 1.54 -2.62
N GLU A 126 -16.58 1.41 -3.93
CA GLU A 126 -16.57 0.12 -4.63
C GLU A 126 -15.27 -0.67 -4.38
N VAL A 127 -14.11 0.00 -4.47
CA VAL A 127 -12.81 -0.62 -4.21
C VAL A 127 -12.71 -1.15 -2.77
N HIS A 128 -13.27 -0.46 -1.80
CA HIS A 128 -13.26 -0.94 -0.41
C HIS A 128 -14.11 -2.20 -0.24
N PHE A 129 -15.28 -2.29 -0.90
CA PHE A 129 -16.10 -3.49 -0.88
C PHE A 129 -15.44 -4.63 -1.67
N GLU A 130 -14.92 -4.37 -2.87
CA GLU A 130 -14.19 -5.35 -3.69
C GLU A 130 -12.99 -5.96 -2.93
N ALA A 131 -12.28 -5.13 -2.14
CA ALA A 131 -11.16 -5.55 -1.33
C ALA A 131 -11.57 -6.27 -0.02
N GLY A 132 -12.87 -6.32 0.28
CA GLY A 132 -13.37 -6.90 1.52
C GLY A 132 -13.03 -6.10 2.79
N TYR A 133 -12.75 -4.80 2.64
CA TYR A 133 -12.46 -3.92 3.78
C TYR A 133 -13.74 -3.48 4.49
N VAL A 134 -14.85 -3.40 3.77
CA VAL A 134 -16.18 -3.11 4.30
C VAL A 134 -17.04 -4.36 4.21
N PRO A 135 -17.77 -4.75 5.25
CA PRO A 135 -18.70 -5.87 5.21
C PRO A 135 -19.75 -5.68 4.11
N MET A 136 -20.09 -6.77 3.39
CA MET A 136 -20.99 -6.77 2.23
C MET A 136 -22.46 -6.45 2.59
N ASP A 137 -22.82 -6.45 3.87
CA ASP A 137 -24.15 -6.08 4.38
C ASP A 137 -24.33 -4.56 4.56
N ARG A 138 -23.29 -3.78 4.29
CA ARG A 138 -23.34 -2.31 4.35
C ARG A 138 -23.78 -1.72 3.01
N ASP A 139 -24.43 -0.56 3.07
CA ASP A 139 -24.87 0.16 1.88
C ASP A 139 -23.72 0.92 1.24
N VAL A 140 -23.49 0.69 -0.07
CA VAL A 140 -22.40 1.31 -0.84
C VAL A 140 -22.63 2.81 -1.00
N GLU A 141 -23.87 3.25 -1.12
CA GLU A 141 -24.20 4.67 -1.31
C GLU A 141 -24.01 5.47 -0.02
N ASP A 142 -24.41 4.90 1.12
CA ASP A 142 -24.14 5.47 2.44
C ASP A 142 -22.64 5.61 2.69
N PHE A 143 -21.85 4.58 2.33
CA PHE A 143 -20.40 4.62 2.45
C PHE A 143 -19.79 5.67 1.50
N THR A 144 -20.27 5.74 0.25
CA THR A 144 -19.86 6.78 -0.72
C THR A 144 -20.09 8.19 -0.17
N ASN A 145 -21.25 8.43 0.43
CA ASN A 145 -21.58 9.72 1.04
C ASN A 145 -20.70 10.04 2.24
N ALA A 146 -20.36 9.05 3.08
CA ALA A 146 -19.43 9.23 4.18
C ALA A 146 -18.02 9.59 3.68
N LEU A 147 -17.52 8.90 2.65
CA LEU A 147 -16.23 9.22 2.02
C LEU A 147 -16.22 10.62 1.38
N ARG A 148 -17.31 11.02 0.75
CA ARG A 148 -17.47 12.37 0.18
C ARG A 148 -17.43 13.43 1.28
N ALA A 149 -18.12 13.21 2.40
CA ALA A 149 -18.12 14.13 3.53
C ALA A 149 -16.71 14.33 4.12
N VAL A 150 -15.85 13.32 4.05
CA VAL A 150 -14.44 13.41 4.44
C VAL A 150 -13.60 14.10 3.37
N GLY A 151 -13.80 13.76 2.10
CA GLY A 151 -12.97 14.19 0.99
C GLY A 151 -13.21 15.61 0.51
N GLU A 152 -14.50 16.04 0.36
CA GLU A 152 -14.83 17.35 -0.21
C GLU A 152 -14.26 18.56 0.57
N PRO A 153 -14.28 18.58 1.92
CA PRO A 153 -13.67 19.68 2.65
C PRO A 153 -12.18 19.87 2.34
N ILE A 154 -11.47 18.79 2.01
CA ILE A 154 -10.05 18.83 1.72
C ILE A 154 -9.76 19.62 0.44
N PHE A 155 -10.60 19.48 -0.58
CA PHE A 155 -10.40 20.13 -1.88
C PHE A 155 -10.92 21.56 -1.92
N GLY A 156 -11.75 21.97 -0.93
CA GLY A 156 -12.25 23.34 -0.79
C GLY A 156 -11.37 24.26 0.06
N MET A 157 -10.34 23.72 0.71
CA MET A 157 -9.42 24.47 1.55
C MET A 157 -8.12 24.81 0.81
N ASP A 158 -7.46 25.91 1.21
CA ASP A 158 -6.07 26.13 0.85
C ASP A 158 -5.20 24.95 1.30
N ALA A 159 -4.28 24.52 0.45
CA ALA A 159 -3.43 23.36 0.67
C ALA A 159 -2.69 23.39 2.03
N ALA A 160 -2.35 24.58 2.52
CA ALA A 160 -1.73 24.79 3.81
C ALA A 160 -2.64 24.41 5.00
N ASN A 161 -3.95 24.44 4.82
CA ASN A 161 -4.94 24.18 5.87
C ASN A 161 -5.44 22.73 5.89
N ILE A 162 -5.04 21.91 4.93
CA ILE A 162 -5.40 20.50 4.87
C ILE A 162 -4.47 19.74 5.82
N SER A 163 -5.01 19.23 6.92
CA SER A 163 -4.28 18.38 7.86
C SER A 163 -4.56 16.90 7.57
N MET A 164 -3.53 16.16 7.26
CA MET A 164 -3.63 14.70 7.10
C MET A 164 -4.05 14.03 8.42
N GLY A 165 -3.64 14.59 9.56
CA GLY A 165 -4.07 14.10 10.86
C GLY A 165 -5.60 14.21 11.05
N LYS A 166 -6.22 15.33 10.67
CA LYS A 166 -7.69 15.48 10.70
C LYS A 166 -8.37 14.52 9.73
N LEU A 167 -7.84 14.40 8.51
CA LEU A 167 -8.33 13.44 7.52
C LEU A 167 -8.33 12.01 8.09
N LEU A 168 -7.25 11.60 8.70
CA LEU A 168 -7.16 10.28 9.32
C LEU A 168 -8.15 10.10 10.47
N THR A 169 -8.38 11.13 11.31
CA THR A 169 -9.41 11.06 12.35
C THR A 169 -10.79 10.79 11.74
N TYR A 170 -11.17 11.52 10.70
CA TYR A 170 -12.45 11.29 10.02
C TYR A 170 -12.51 9.92 9.32
N LEU A 171 -11.41 9.47 8.73
CA LEU A 171 -11.33 8.12 8.15
C LEU A 171 -11.49 7.03 9.21
N PHE A 172 -10.94 7.21 10.41
CA PHE A 172 -11.16 6.29 11.52
C PHE A 172 -12.63 6.25 11.98
N GLU A 173 -13.28 7.40 12.07
CA GLU A 173 -14.72 7.48 12.38
C GLU A 173 -15.56 6.73 11.32
N VAL A 174 -15.24 6.90 10.04
CA VAL A 174 -15.89 6.16 8.94
C VAL A 174 -15.59 4.67 9.07
N THR A 175 -14.34 4.29 9.35
CA THR A 175 -13.92 2.90 9.54
C THR A 175 -14.73 2.21 10.64
N GLU A 176 -14.87 2.87 11.79
CA GLU A 176 -15.63 2.36 12.94
C GLU A 176 -17.13 2.26 12.61
N ARG A 177 -17.72 3.31 12.02
CA ARG A 177 -19.14 3.38 11.64
C ARG A 177 -19.54 2.24 10.68
N PHE A 178 -18.68 1.90 9.74
CA PHE A 178 -18.94 0.86 8.74
C PHE A 178 -18.41 -0.52 9.12
N GLY A 179 -17.82 -0.67 10.31
CA GLY A 179 -17.32 -1.96 10.82
C GLY A 179 -16.18 -2.52 9.97
N MET A 180 -15.32 -1.64 9.45
CA MET A 180 -14.19 -2.05 8.60
C MET A 180 -13.13 -2.80 9.42
N GLU A 181 -12.58 -3.87 8.85
CA GLU A 181 -11.42 -4.54 9.42
C GLU A 181 -10.13 -3.75 9.14
N THR A 182 -9.45 -3.32 10.20
CA THR A 182 -8.19 -2.59 10.08
C THR A 182 -7.01 -3.56 9.95
N ARG A 183 -6.25 -3.43 8.86
CA ARG A 183 -5.02 -4.19 8.64
C ARG A 183 -3.82 -3.46 9.25
N THR A 184 -2.99 -4.17 9.99
CA THR A 184 -1.82 -3.60 10.69
C THR A 184 -0.86 -2.88 9.75
N GLU A 185 -0.63 -3.42 8.56
CA GLU A 185 0.23 -2.81 7.53
C GLU A 185 -0.31 -1.47 7.02
N LEU A 186 -1.64 -1.31 6.93
CA LEU A 186 -2.27 -0.05 6.53
C LEU A 186 -2.22 0.99 7.65
N ILE A 187 -2.34 0.56 8.91
CA ILE A 187 -2.16 1.45 10.07
C ILE A 187 -0.73 2.01 10.09
N LEU A 188 0.29 1.15 9.86
CA LEU A 188 1.67 1.60 9.78
C LEU A 188 1.88 2.58 8.64
N LEU A 189 1.32 2.29 7.45
CA LEU A 189 1.40 3.17 6.29
C LEU A 189 0.80 4.55 6.58
N GLN A 190 -0.39 4.59 7.17
CA GLN A 190 -1.07 5.83 7.55
C GLN A 190 -0.28 6.63 8.59
N ARG A 191 0.21 5.98 9.65
CA ARG A 191 1.07 6.63 10.66
C ARG A 191 2.31 7.23 10.04
N THR A 192 2.98 6.47 9.18
CA THR A 192 4.19 6.96 8.50
C THR A 192 3.87 8.14 7.58
N MET A 193 2.72 8.11 6.88
CA MET A 193 2.28 9.23 6.04
C MET A 193 2.11 10.52 6.84
N VAL A 194 1.55 10.46 8.07
CA VAL A 194 1.43 11.65 8.95
C VAL A 194 2.81 12.16 9.36
N VAL A 195 3.75 11.27 9.70
CA VAL A 195 5.11 11.66 10.06
C VAL A 195 5.81 12.31 8.86
N VAL A 196 5.70 11.73 7.67
CA VAL A 196 6.26 12.26 6.42
C VAL A 196 5.66 13.62 6.08
N GLU A 197 4.33 13.78 6.24
CA GLU A 197 3.69 15.09 6.09
C GLU A 197 4.30 16.11 7.05
N GLY A 198 4.48 15.75 8.32
CA GLY A 198 5.08 16.63 9.33
C GLY A 198 6.49 17.08 8.92
N VAL A 199 7.33 16.16 8.42
CA VAL A 199 8.67 16.49 7.91
C VAL A 199 8.57 17.38 6.66
N ALA A 200 7.73 17.00 5.70
CA ALA A 200 7.56 17.78 4.46
C ALA A 200 7.08 19.21 4.75
N ARG A 201 6.14 19.39 5.67
CA ARG A 201 5.63 20.71 6.09
C ARG A 201 6.64 21.52 6.90
N SER A 202 7.52 20.91 7.66
CA SER A 202 8.59 21.63 8.35
C SER A 202 9.57 22.26 7.36
N LEU A 203 9.77 21.64 6.21
CA LEU A 203 10.61 22.13 5.10
C LEU A 203 9.83 23.08 4.18
N ASN A 204 8.62 22.73 3.81
CA ASN A 204 7.72 23.51 2.93
C ASN A 204 6.33 23.64 3.59
N PRO A 205 6.09 24.69 4.38
CA PRO A 205 4.80 24.90 5.06
C PRO A 205 3.59 24.99 4.13
N THR A 206 3.80 25.36 2.87
CA THR A 206 2.75 25.52 1.86
C THR A 206 2.58 24.31 0.95
N ILE A 207 3.24 23.20 1.26
CA ILE A 207 3.19 21.98 0.42
C ILE A 207 1.75 21.49 0.23
N ASN A 208 1.38 21.23 -1.02
CA ASN A 208 0.15 20.52 -1.34
C ASN A 208 0.43 19.03 -1.50
N ILE A 209 0.16 18.28 -0.46
CA ILE A 209 0.41 16.82 -0.39
C ILE A 209 -0.25 16.08 -1.56
N TRP A 210 -1.49 16.44 -1.91
CA TRP A 210 -2.23 15.79 -2.98
C TRP A 210 -1.64 16.05 -4.36
N LYS A 211 -1.26 17.32 -4.62
CA LYS A 211 -0.61 17.71 -5.87
C LYS A 211 0.76 17.03 -6.03
N THR A 212 1.51 16.92 -4.93
CA THR A 212 2.82 16.25 -4.93
C THR A 212 2.68 14.73 -5.07
N ALA A 213 1.65 14.12 -4.48
CA ALA A 213 1.37 12.68 -4.57
C ALA A 213 0.83 12.25 -5.95
N GLN A 214 0.04 13.10 -6.60
CA GLN A 214 -0.70 12.78 -7.83
C GLN A 214 0.17 12.13 -8.92
N PRO A 215 1.33 12.67 -9.34
CA PRO A 215 2.11 12.08 -10.42
C PRO A 215 2.63 10.68 -10.10
N ILE A 216 2.90 10.39 -8.83
CA ILE A 216 3.37 9.08 -8.37
C ILE A 216 2.23 8.06 -8.42
N VAL A 217 1.08 8.42 -7.86
CA VAL A 217 -0.12 7.57 -7.88
C VAL A 217 -0.55 7.28 -9.31
N GLU A 218 -0.63 8.31 -10.18
CA GLU A 218 -0.99 8.14 -11.60
C GLU A 218 0.03 7.27 -12.36
N SER A 219 1.32 7.44 -12.11
CA SER A 219 2.35 6.60 -12.71
C SER A 219 2.22 5.14 -12.28
N TYR A 220 1.96 4.92 -10.99
CA TYR A 220 1.76 3.57 -10.46
C TYR A 220 0.50 2.92 -11.05
N ILE A 221 -0.64 3.61 -11.06
CA ILE A 221 -1.90 3.12 -11.64
C ILE A 221 -1.69 2.73 -13.11
N ARG A 222 -1.05 3.61 -13.90
CA ARG A 222 -0.79 3.33 -15.32
C ARG A 222 0.07 2.08 -15.53
N LYS A 223 1.04 1.84 -14.66
CA LYS A 223 1.94 0.67 -14.74
C LYS A 223 1.31 -0.61 -14.22
N SER A 224 0.48 -0.51 -13.16
CA SER A 224 -0.03 -1.68 -12.41
C SER A 224 -1.44 -2.11 -12.82
N ILE A 225 -2.22 -1.20 -13.41
CA ILE A 225 -3.63 -1.45 -13.80
C ILE A 225 -3.85 -1.15 -15.29
N GLY A 226 -2.83 -0.64 -16.00
CA GLY A 226 -2.90 -0.38 -17.44
C GLY A 226 -3.01 -1.67 -18.28
N PRO A 227 -3.35 -1.55 -19.60
CA PRO A 227 -3.58 -2.70 -20.46
C PRO A 227 -2.46 -3.73 -20.44
N LYS A 228 -1.19 -3.28 -20.37
CA LYS A 228 -0.03 -4.19 -20.30
C LYS A 228 0.01 -5.00 -18.99
N ALA A 229 -0.43 -4.42 -17.88
CA ALA A 229 -0.51 -5.11 -16.60
C ALA A 229 -1.63 -6.17 -16.63
N ILE A 230 -2.78 -5.83 -17.19
CA ILE A 230 -3.90 -6.78 -17.37
C ILE A 230 -3.48 -7.97 -18.22
N PHE A 231 -2.81 -7.74 -19.35
CA PHE A 231 -2.28 -8.84 -20.19
C PHE A 231 -1.27 -9.72 -19.42
N LYS A 232 -0.40 -9.10 -18.63
CA LYS A 232 0.54 -9.85 -17.80
C LYS A 232 -0.18 -10.70 -16.75
N ASP A 233 -1.15 -10.13 -16.06
CA ASP A 233 -1.95 -10.82 -15.03
C ASP A 233 -2.72 -12.01 -15.63
N ILE A 234 -3.32 -11.84 -16.81
CA ILE A 234 -3.98 -12.92 -17.56
C ILE A 234 -2.97 -14.02 -17.91
N ALA A 235 -1.80 -13.65 -18.45
CA ALA A 235 -0.77 -14.62 -18.82
C ALA A 235 -0.21 -15.38 -17.59
N ASP A 236 0.01 -14.69 -16.47
CA ASP A 236 0.49 -15.31 -15.24
C ASP A 236 -0.60 -16.21 -14.63
N THR A 237 -1.85 -15.80 -14.63
CA THR A 237 -3.00 -16.62 -14.20
C THR A 237 -3.13 -17.87 -15.08
N ALA A 238 -3.07 -17.72 -16.41
CA ALA A 238 -3.11 -18.85 -17.34
C ALA A 238 -1.94 -19.82 -17.10
N ARG A 239 -0.74 -19.31 -16.80
CA ARG A 239 0.44 -20.12 -16.45
C ARG A 239 0.23 -20.90 -15.15
N VAL A 240 -0.36 -20.26 -14.13
CA VAL A 240 -0.70 -20.93 -12.86
C VAL A 240 -1.75 -22.02 -13.11
N ILE A 241 -2.82 -21.72 -13.84
CA ILE A 241 -3.87 -22.69 -14.17
C ILE A 241 -3.30 -23.85 -14.99
N SER A 242 -2.45 -23.59 -16.00
CA SER A 242 -1.85 -24.66 -16.82
C SER A 242 -0.92 -25.57 -15.99
N ARG A 243 -0.23 -25.01 -14.99
CA ARG A 243 0.70 -25.75 -14.14
C ARG A 243 0.01 -26.57 -13.04
N PHE A 244 -1.05 -26.02 -12.47
CA PHE A 244 -1.74 -26.60 -11.32
C PHE A 244 -3.14 -27.16 -11.68
N GLY A 245 -3.73 -26.72 -12.80
CA GLY A 245 -5.05 -27.16 -13.26
C GLY A 245 -5.22 -28.69 -13.26
N PRO A 246 -4.27 -29.49 -13.79
CA PRO A 246 -4.34 -30.94 -13.74
C PRO A 246 -4.34 -31.55 -12.33
N ARG A 247 -3.87 -30.80 -11.33
CA ARG A 247 -3.79 -31.23 -9.91
C ARG A 247 -4.91 -30.67 -9.05
N LEU A 248 -5.71 -29.74 -9.56
CA LEU A 248 -6.82 -29.12 -8.81
C LEU A 248 -7.84 -30.15 -8.32
N PRO A 249 -8.27 -31.18 -9.12
CA PRO A 249 -9.20 -32.19 -8.62
C PRO A 249 -8.65 -32.91 -7.38
N ASN A 250 -7.38 -33.32 -7.41
CA ASN A 250 -6.75 -34.02 -6.29
C ASN A 250 -6.56 -33.12 -5.05
N LEU A 251 -6.32 -31.81 -5.24
CA LEU A 251 -6.22 -30.85 -4.14
C LEU A 251 -7.59 -30.62 -3.48
N VAL A 252 -8.65 -30.45 -4.30
CA VAL A 252 -10.01 -30.29 -3.83
C VAL A 252 -10.49 -31.56 -3.09
N GLU A 253 -10.20 -32.75 -3.65
CA GLU A 253 -10.50 -34.02 -3.02
C GLU A 253 -9.80 -34.18 -1.67
N ASN A 254 -8.52 -33.85 -1.57
CA ASN A 254 -7.77 -33.88 -0.31
C ASN A 254 -8.30 -32.88 0.72
N ILE A 255 -8.74 -31.71 0.32
CA ILE A 255 -9.35 -30.72 1.21
C ILE A 255 -10.71 -31.25 1.73
N LEU A 256 -11.53 -31.81 0.84
CA LEU A 256 -12.83 -32.40 1.18
C LEU A 256 -12.68 -33.59 2.11
N ILE A 257 -11.73 -34.50 1.85
CA ILE A 257 -11.44 -35.66 2.71
C ILE A 257 -10.92 -35.22 4.09
N ASN A 258 -10.08 -34.18 4.15
CA ASN A 258 -9.60 -33.65 5.42
C ASN A 258 -10.67 -32.89 6.20
N HIS A 259 -11.59 -32.22 5.52
CA HIS A 259 -12.76 -31.60 6.15
C HIS A 259 -13.74 -32.64 6.66
N SER A 260 -14.06 -33.69 5.89
CA SER A 260 -14.96 -34.75 6.32
C SER A 260 -14.41 -35.53 7.54
N LYS A 261 -13.11 -35.80 7.60
CA LYS A 261 -12.44 -36.39 8.78
C LYS A 261 -12.48 -35.50 10.04
N LYS A 262 -12.60 -34.20 9.87
CA LYS A 262 -12.70 -33.24 10.98
C LYS A 262 -14.13 -33.05 11.44
N GLU A 263 -15.12 -33.28 10.58
CA GLU A 263 -16.55 -33.19 10.89
C GLU A 263 -17.13 -34.50 11.45
N GLU A 264 -16.58 -35.68 11.13
CA GLU A 264 -16.96 -36.94 11.82
C GLU A 264 -16.75 -36.88 13.34
N LYS A 265 -15.95 -35.92 13.85
CA LYS A 265 -15.82 -35.64 15.30
C LYS A 265 -16.81 -34.59 15.81
N LYS A 266 -17.65 -33.96 14.96
CA LYS A 266 -18.70 -33.00 15.34
C LYS A 266 -19.93 -33.20 14.43
N ALA A 267 -20.54 -34.38 14.53
CA ALA A 267 -21.72 -34.65 13.71
C ALA A 267 -22.97 -34.03 14.30
N THR A 268 -23.70 -33.28 13.50
CA THR A 268 -25.07 -33.58 12.99
C THR A 268 -25.63 -32.34 12.29
N GLY A 269 -25.97 -32.46 11.04
CA GLY A 269 -27.06 -31.70 10.44
C GLY A 269 -26.79 -30.76 9.24
N LEU A 270 -25.55 -30.57 8.69
CA LEU A 270 -25.31 -29.56 7.65
C LEU A 270 -24.70 -30.07 6.32
N THR A 271 -24.77 -31.35 6.04
CA THR A 271 -24.03 -32.00 4.94
C THR A 271 -24.60 -31.79 3.52
N LYS A 272 -25.84 -31.31 3.35
CA LYS A 272 -26.42 -31.12 2.01
C LYS A 272 -26.15 -29.78 1.34
N LEU A 273 -25.87 -28.74 2.13
CA LEU A 273 -25.64 -27.40 1.55
C LEU A 273 -24.20 -27.23 0.99
N SER A 274 -23.20 -27.92 1.58
CA SER A 274 -21.80 -27.83 1.17
C SER A 274 -21.52 -28.50 -0.19
N TYR A 275 -22.23 -29.60 -0.51
CA TYR A 275 -22.09 -30.26 -1.81
C TYR A 275 -22.65 -29.42 -2.96
N LEU A 276 -23.71 -28.64 -2.70
CA LEU A 276 -24.32 -27.78 -3.71
C LEU A 276 -23.40 -26.60 -4.10
N SER A 277 -22.72 -26.00 -3.12
CA SER A 277 -21.79 -24.90 -3.38
C SER A 277 -20.54 -25.32 -4.14
N VAL A 278 -19.99 -26.52 -3.87
CA VAL A 278 -18.84 -27.06 -4.62
C VAL A 278 -19.25 -27.44 -6.06
N ALA A 279 -20.43 -28.00 -6.27
CA ALA A 279 -20.94 -28.30 -7.60
C ALA A 279 -21.16 -27.03 -8.45
N ILE A 280 -21.66 -25.96 -7.84
CA ILE A 280 -21.86 -24.66 -8.51
C ILE A 280 -20.52 -24.04 -8.91
N VAL A 281 -19.52 -24.05 -8.04
CA VAL A 281 -18.17 -23.51 -8.34
C VAL A 281 -17.49 -24.31 -9.46
N SER A 282 -17.59 -25.65 -9.42
CA SER A 282 -17.03 -26.50 -10.46
C SER A 282 -17.73 -26.33 -11.82
N ALA A 283 -19.05 -26.14 -11.83
CA ALA A 283 -19.81 -25.86 -13.04
C ALA A 283 -19.47 -24.49 -13.62
N PHE A 284 -19.25 -23.48 -12.76
CA PHE A 284 -18.87 -22.12 -13.19
C PHE A 284 -17.46 -22.09 -13.81
N LEU A 285 -16.51 -22.80 -13.20
CA LEU A 285 -15.14 -22.94 -13.73
C LEU A 285 -15.12 -23.74 -15.05
N GLY A 286 -15.94 -24.78 -15.16
CA GLY A 286 -16.12 -25.54 -16.40
C GLY A 286 -16.75 -24.73 -17.53
N ALA A 287 -17.75 -23.92 -17.23
CA ALA A 287 -18.39 -23.02 -18.20
C ALA A 287 -17.45 -21.89 -18.66
N LEU A 288 -16.61 -21.36 -17.75
CA LEU A 288 -15.59 -20.35 -18.08
C LEU A 288 -14.49 -20.93 -19.00
N ALA A 289 -14.03 -22.13 -18.71
CA ALA A 289 -13.06 -22.85 -19.54
C ALA A 289 -13.61 -23.20 -20.92
N ALA A 290 -14.88 -23.64 -21.00
CA ALA A 290 -15.53 -23.92 -22.27
C ALA A 290 -15.74 -22.64 -23.11
N ASN A 291 -16.12 -21.53 -22.47
CA ASN A 291 -16.31 -20.25 -23.20
C ASN A 291 -14.99 -19.70 -23.74
N LEU A 292 -13.86 -19.94 -23.05
CA LEU A 292 -12.50 -19.58 -23.51
C LEU A 292 -11.99 -20.49 -24.64
N LEU A 293 -12.49 -21.74 -24.73
CA LEU A 293 -12.05 -22.69 -25.75
C LEU A 293 -12.90 -22.65 -27.05
N PHE A 294 -14.13 -22.13 -26.99
CA PHE A 294 -15.05 -22.08 -28.12
C PHE A 294 -15.28 -20.70 -28.74
N ASN A 295 -14.67 -19.63 -28.18
CA ASN A 295 -14.74 -18.27 -28.74
C ASN A 295 -13.38 -17.77 -29.28
N PHE A 296 -12.54 -18.69 -29.75
CA PHE A 296 -11.39 -18.40 -30.63
C PHE A 296 -11.56 -19.09 -31.96
#